data_5a09cca266d487fbf4b8d9435d09fea8
#
_entry.id   5a09cca266d487fbf4b8d9435d09fea8
#
_cell.length_a   1.000
_cell.length_b   1.000
_cell.length_c   1.000
_cell.angle_alpha   90.00
_cell.angle_beta   90.00
_cell.angle_gamma   90.00
#
_symmetry.space_group_name_H-M   'P 1'
#
loop_
_entity.id
_entity.type
_entity.pdbx_description
1 polymer ?
#
loop_
_entity_poly.entity_id
_entity_poly.type
_entity_poly.pdbx_seq_one_letter_code
_entity_poly.pdbx_strand_id
1 'polypeptide(L)'
;MSSKTKIIVLHMKEVVYTAVFLALALILLVVFLIMFGSGKNDSAKKTSAETAISAENARYIPGIYASTISLGDQTFDVQVNVEQDRITSISLNNLSETTAAMYPLMEPALDSIASQIYVNQTTEGLIYGEDDRYTSELLVSAINQALEQAKNETDSKE
;
A
#
# COMPACT_ATOMS: atom_id res chain seq x y z
N MET A 1 15.99 -30.73 -63.44
CA MET A 1 15.42 -30.48 -62.09
C MET A 1 16.55 -30.60 -61.08
N SER A 2 17.08 -29.47 -60.68
CA SER A 2 18.26 -29.38 -59.81
C SER A 2 17.82 -29.06 -58.38
N SER A 3 17.75 -30.09 -57.55
CA SER A 3 17.52 -29.90 -56.10
C SER A 3 18.81 -29.38 -55.50
N LYS A 4 18.81 -28.08 -55.17
CA LYS A 4 19.91 -27.50 -54.39
C LYS A 4 19.73 -27.92 -52.93
N THR A 5 20.39 -28.99 -52.54
CA THR A 5 20.54 -29.37 -51.16
C THR A 5 21.51 -28.40 -50.51
N LYS A 6 21.00 -27.43 -49.75
CA LYS A 6 21.80 -26.60 -48.87
C LYS A 6 22.23 -27.45 -47.70
N ILE A 7 23.45 -27.92 -47.72
CA ILE A 7 24.12 -28.54 -46.57
C ILE A 7 24.46 -27.39 -45.61
N ILE A 8 23.66 -27.20 -44.59
CA ILE A 8 23.98 -26.29 -43.49
C ILE A 8 24.93 -27.03 -42.57
N VAL A 9 26.20 -26.75 -42.67
CA VAL A 9 27.21 -27.23 -41.71
C VAL A 9 27.02 -26.36 -40.45
N LEU A 10 26.14 -26.81 -39.60
CA LEU A 10 25.96 -26.18 -38.28
C LEU A 10 27.17 -26.58 -37.40
N HIS A 11 28.01 -25.62 -37.07
CA HIS A 11 29.04 -25.79 -36.04
C HIS A 11 28.38 -26.13 -34.71
N MET A 12 28.69 -27.29 -34.14
CA MET A 12 28.13 -27.80 -32.89
C MET A 12 28.10 -26.72 -31.77
N LYS A 13 29.06 -25.83 -31.77
CA LYS A 13 29.12 -24.72 -30.78
C LYS A 13 28.05 -23.67 -31.02
N GLU A 14 27.75 -23.33 -32.25
CA GLU A 14 26.71 -22.33 -32.59
C GLU A 14 25.30 -22.86 -32.29
N VAL A 15 25.06 -24.16 -32.53
CA VAL A 15 23.80 -24.79 -32.19
C VAL A 15 23.51 -24.79 -30.71
N VAL A 16 24.56 -25.05 -29.90
CA VAL A 16 24.46 -25.00 -28.43
C VAL A 16 24.15 -23.57 -27.95
N TYR A 17 24.85 -22.56 -28.49
CA TYR A 17 24.60 -21.17 -28.12
C TYR A 17 23.21 -20.70 -28.54
N THR A 18 22.71 -21.05 -29.72
CA THR A 18 21.37 -20.69 -30.15
C THR A 18 20.28 -21.41 -29.33
N ALA A 19 20.51 -22.67 -28.95
CA ALA A 19 19.59 -23.40 -28.09
C ALA A 19 19.52 -22.82 -26.68
N VAL A 20 20.67 -22.47 -26.09
CA VAL A 20 20.76 -21.80 -24.78
C VAL A 20 20.10 -20.42 -24.83
N PHE A 21 20.35 -19.64 -25.88
CA PHE A 21 19.74 -18.32 -26.06
C PHE A 21 18.22 -18.40 -26.20
N LEU A 22 17.71 -19.38 -26.98
CA LEU A 22 16.26 -19.64 -27.10
C LEU A 22 15.64 -20.03 -25.76
N ALA A 23 16.29 -20.92 -25.00
CA ALA A 23 15.81 -21.31 -23.68
C ALA A 23 15.77 -20.12 -22.72
N LEU A 24 16.81 -19.28 -22.72
CA LEU A 24 16.86 -18.09 -21.88
C LEU A 24 15.82 -17.05 -22.28
N ALA A 25 15.62 -16.84 -23.59
CA ALA A 25 14.56 -15.97 -24.11
C ALA A 25 13.17 -16.46 -23.71
N LEU A 26 12.93 -17.78 -23.71
CA LEU A 26 11.66 -18.37 -23.32
C LEU A 26 11.42 -18.20 -21.80
N ILE A 27 12.46 -18.39 -20.98
CA ILE A 27 12.38 -18.14 -19.54
C ILE A 27 12.06 -16.66 -19.25
N LEU A 28 12.75 -15.73 -19.94
CA LEU A 28 12.48 -14.30 -19.80
C LEU A 28 11.06 -13.93 -20.25
N LEU A 29 10.57 -14.57 -21.32
CA LEU A 29 9.20 -14.35 -21.78
C LEU A 29 8.18 -14.86 -20.76
N VAL A 30 8.41 -16.00 -20.14
CA VAL A 30 7.55 -16.55 -19.08
C VAL A 30 7.57 -15.63 -17.85
N VAL A 31 8.74 -15.17 -17.42
CA VAL A 31 8.87 -14.21 -16.31
C VAL A 31 8.17 -12.88 -16.66
N PHE A 32 8.33 -12.39 -17.87
CA PHE A 32 7.66 -11.20 -18.36
C PHE A 32 6.13 -11.37 -18.37
N LEU A 33 5.62 -12.53 -18.81
CA LEU A 33 4.18 -12.83 -18.77
C LEU A 33 3.65 -12.96 -17.35
N ILE A 34 4.45 -13.49 -16.40
CA ILE A 34 4.07 -13.55 -14.99
C ILE A 34 4.07 -12.15 -14.38
N MET A 35 5.08 -11.31 -14.66
CA MET A 35 5.16 -9.95 -14.13
C MET A 35 4.16 -8.98 -14.78
N PHE A 36 3.95 -9.08 -16.10
CA PHE A 36 3.06 -8.19 -16.83
C PHE A 36 1.70 -8.79 -17.16
N GLY A 37 1.60 -10.12 -17.25
CA GLY A 37 0.34 -10.83 -17.49
C GLY A 37 -0.54 -10.92 -16.24
N SER A 38 0.01 -10.74 -15.04
CA SER A 38 -0.75 -10.69 -13.78
C SER A 38 -1.42 -9.32 -13.53
N GLY A 39 -1.29 -8.38 -14.46
CA GLY A 39 -1.86 -7.03 -14.36
C GLY A 39 -3.15 -6.79 -15.14
N LYS A 40 -3.77 -7.83 -15.69
CA LYS A 40 -5.07 -7.67 -16.37
C LYS A 40 -6.04 -8.78 -15.98
N ASN A 41 -7.05 -8.37 -15.23
CA ASN A 41 -8.34 -9.02 -15.08
C ASN A 41 -8.46 -10.18 -14.07
N ASP A 42 -8.14 -9.94 -12.79
CA ASP A 42 -8.82 -10.69 -11.74
C ASP A 42 -9.40 -9.77 -10.65
N SER A 43 -9.75 -8.52 -10.99
CA SER A 43 -10.47 -7.62 -10.10
C SER A 43 -11.94 -7.47 -10.43
N ALA A 44 -12.55 -8.39 -11.14
CA ALA A 44 -13.94 -8.21 -11.53
C ALA A 44 -14.81 -9.46 -11.55
N LYS A 45 -14.54 -10.50 -10.76
CA LYS A 45 -15.62 -11.53 -10.65
C LYS A 45 -15.48 -12.60 -9.56
N LYS A 46 -14.75 -12.36 -8.47
CA LYS A 46 -14.75 -13.34 -7.37
C LYS A 46 -14.95 -12.76 -5.97
N THR A 47 -15.35 -11.50 -5.88
CA THR A 47 -15.54 -10.84 -4.59
C THR A 47 -16.99 -10.43 -4.32
N SER A 48 -17.95 -10.89 -5.11
CA SER A 48 -19.36 -10.56 -4.85
C SER A 48 -20.12 -11.60 -4.04
N ALA A 49 -19.52 -12.75 -3.73
CA ALA A 49 -20.18 -13.79 -2.95
C ALA A 49 -19.52 -14.07 -1.58
N GLU A 50 -18.23 -13.74 -1.43
CA GLU A 50 -17.53 -13.91 -0.15
C GLU A 50 -17.45 -12.61 0.66
N THR A 51 -17.55 -11.45 -0.01
CA THR A 51 -17.56 -10.13 0.62
C THR A 51 -18.90 -9.80 1.28
N ALA A 52 -20.00 -10.48 0.90
CA ALA A 52 -21.32 -10.21 1.47
C ALA A 52 -21.53 -10.83 2.86
N ILE A 53 -20.70 -11.80 3.26
CA ILE A 53 -20.82 -12.45 4.58
C ILE A 53 -19.82 -11.85 5.58
N SER A 54 -18.76 -11.21 5.10
CA SER A 54 -17.77 -10.54 5.96
C SER A 54 -18.03 -9.05 6.19
N ALA A 55 -18.89 -8.42 5.36
CA ALA A 55 -19.17 -6.99 5.46
C ALA A 55 -20.06 -6.63 6.67
N GLU A 56 -20.78 -7.60 7.23
CA GLU A 56 -21.69 -7.38 8.36
C GLU A 56 -20.95 -7.25 9.71
N ASN A 57 -19.67 -7.65 9.77
CA ASN A 57 -18.80 -7.52 10.94
C ASN A 57 -17.51 -6.72 10.65
N ALA A 58 -17.41 -6.09 9.50
CA ALA A 58 -16.23 -5.30 9.16
C ALA A 58 -16.25 -3.97 9.93
N ARG A 59 -15.21 -3.73 10.73
CA ARG A 59 -15.03 -2.50 11.50
C ARG A 59 -14.84 -1.28 10.62
N TYR A 60 -14.13 -1.48 9.50
CA TYR A 60 -13.81 -0.43 8.54
C TYR A 60 -14.17 -0.85 7.11
N ILE A 61 -14.45 0.12 6.28
CA ILE A 61 -14.47 -0.05 4.82
C ILE A 61 -13.02 0.01 4.36
N PRO A 62 -12.46 -1.05 3.74
CA PRO A 62 -11.08 -1.05 3.28
C PRO A 62 -10.79 0.10 2.34
N GLY A 63 -9.71 0.82 2.60
CA GLY A 63 -9.35 1.97 1.79
C GLY A 63 -8.27 2.85 2.42
N ILE A 64 -7.99 3.94 1.73
CA ILE A 64 -7.07 4.98 2.18
C ILE A 64 -7.89 6.23 2.47
N TYR A 65 -7.80 6.72 3.68
CA TYR A 65 -8.52 7.89 4.16
C TYR A 65 -7.53 8.95 4.60
N ALA A 66 -7.85 10.20 4.38
CA ALA A 66 -6.97 11.31 4.71
C ALA A 66 -7.71 12.39 5.49
N SER A 67 -7.01 13.01 6.41
CA SER A 67 -7.46 14.19 7.12
C SER A 67 -6.39 15.27 7.05
N THR A 68 -6.79 16.48 6.72
CA THR A 68 -5.89 17.62 6.57
C THR A 68 -5.70 18.34 7.90
N ILE A 69 -4.46 18.60 8.25
CA ILE A 69 -4.06 19.43 9.39
C ILE A 69 -3.57 20.77 8.86
N SER A 70 -4.04 21.85 9.46
CA SER A 70 -3.57 23.22 9.20
C SER A 70 -2.82 23.77 10.42
N LEU A 71 -1.56 24.15 10.22
CA LEU A 71 -0.72 24.79 11.23
C LEU A 71 -0.21 26.14 10.69
N GLY A 72 -0.84 27.23 11.12
CA GLY A 72 -0.59 28.53 10.56
C GLY A 72 -0.93 28.58 9.07
N ASP A 73 0.05 28.91 8.24
CA ASP A 73 -0.09 28.96 6.77
C ASP A 73 0.29 27.64 6.08
N GLN A 74 0.60 26.59 6.85
CA GLN A 74 1.01 25.30 6.33
C GLN A 74 -0.11 24.28 6.47
N THR A 75 -0.27 23.44 5.44
CA THR A 75 -1.21 22.32 5.43
C THR A 75 -0.50 21.04 5.03
N PHE A 76 -0.83 19.94 5.68
CA PHE A 76 -0.38 18.60 5.35
C PHE A 76 -1.48 17.61 5.70
N ASP A 77 -1.39 16.41 5.13
CA ASP A 77 -2.41 15.39 5.31
C ASP A 77 -1.88 14.23 6.14
N VAL A 78 -2.68 13.77 7.09
CA VAL A 78 -2.49 12.47 7.75
C VAL A 78 -3.30 11.45 6.97
N GLN A 79 -2.62 10.47 6.41
CA GLN A 79 -3.22 9.40 5.63
C GLN A 79 -3.23 8.11 6.44
N VAL A 80 -4.39 7.47 6.50
CA VAL A 80 -4.61 6.20 7.20
C VAL A 80 -5.09 5.17 6.20
N ASN A 81 -4.40 4.06 6.11
CA ASN A 81 -4.83 2.91 5.32
C ASN A 81 -5.42 1.85 6.24
N VAL A 82 -6.62 1.40 5.93
CA VAL A 82 -7.35 0.41 6.72
C VAL A 82 -7.78 -0.78 5.87
N GLU A 83 -7.77 -1.93 6.47
CA GLU A 83 -8.44 -3.14 6.01
C GLU A 83 -9.73 -3.35 6.82
N GLN A 84 -10.49 -4.41 6.55
CA GLN A 84 -11.79 -4.65 7.18
C GLN A 84 -11.76 -4.60 8.72
N ASP A 85 -10.67 -5.11 9.33
CA ASP A 85 -10.59 -5.26 10.78
C ASP A 85 -9.41 -4.53 11.41
N ARG A 86 -8.56 -3.88 10.61
CA ARG A 86 -7.30 -3.31 11.13
C ARG A 86 -6.80 -2.09 10.38
N ILE A 87 -6.05 -1.29 11.11
CA ILE A 87 -5.27 -0.18 10.58
C ILE A 87 -3.92 -0.74 10.14
N THR A 88 -3.56 -0.53 8.88
CA THR A 88 -2.36 -1.12 8.27
C THR A 88 -1.22 -0.14 8.11
N SER A 89 -1.49 1.12 7.82
CA SER A 89 -0.47 2.14 7.78
C SER A 89 -1.01 3.54 8.10
N ILE A 90 -0.16 4.36 8.69
CA ILE A 90 -0.40 5.77 8.97
C ILE A 90 0.81 6.53 8.47
N SER A 91 0.60 7.59 7.69
CA SER A 91 1.69 8.39 7.10
C SER A 91 1.29 9.85 6.96
N LEU A 92 2.32 10.72 6.89
CA LEU A 92 2.14 12.13 6.55
C LEU A 92 2.35 12.31 5.05
N ASN A 93 1.44 13.01 4.41
CA ASN A 93 1.52 13.40 3.03
C ASN A 93 1.49 14.92 2.89
N ASN A 94 2.07 15.41 1.79
CA ASN A 94 2.17 16.84 1.51
C ASN A 94 2.99 17.64 2.56
N LEU A 95 3.82 16.94 3.34
CA LEU A 95 4.74 17.60 4.28
C LEU A 95 5.93 18.17 3.47
N SER A 96 5.96 19.49 3.30
CA SER A 96 7.08 20.15 2.64
C SER A 96 8.34 20.12 3.52
N GLU A 97 9.52 20.18 2.92
CA GLU A 97 10.79 20.27 3.67
C GLU A 97 10.81 21.45 4.63
N THR A 98 10.18 22.57 4.24
CA THR A 98 10.05 23.75 5.08
C THR A 98 9.17 23.45 6.29
N THR A 99 8.04 22.77 6.11
CA THR A 99 7.13 22.38 7.20
C THR A 99 7.80 21.38 8.13
N ALA A 100 8.50 20.38 7.60
CA ALA A 100 9.27 19.42 8.40
C ALA A 100 10.35 20.10 9.25
N ALA A 101 11.05 21.09 8.68
CA ALA A 101 12.06 21.87 9.41
C ALA A 101 11.45 22.79 10.50
N MET A 102 10.24 23.30 10.31
CA MET A 102 9.53 24.12 11.29
C MET A 102 8.90 23.27 12.41
N TYR A 103 8.51 22.05 12.11
CA TYR A 103 7.86 21.11 13.04
C TYR A 103 8.61 19.79 13.14
N PRO A 104 9.85 19.78 13.67
CA PRO A 104 10.72 18.59 13.66
C PRO A 104 10.20 17.44 14.51
N LEU A 105 9.26 17.68 15.42
CA LEU A 105 8.66 16.64 16.27
C LEU A 105 7.50 15.90 15.58
N MET A 106 7.07 16.34 14.39
CA MET A 106 5.90 15.80 13.72
C MET A 106 6.08 14.32 13.31
N GLU A 107 7.19 14.01 12.63
CA GLU A 107 7.51 12.65 12.19
C GLU A 107 7.78 11.72 13.38
N PRO A 108 8.66 12.06 14.36
CA PRO A 108 8.88 11.21 15.52
C PRO A 108 7.62 10.95 16.36
N ALA A 109 6.76 11.97 16.52
CA ALA A 109 5.50 11.83 17.22
C ALA A 109 4.56 10.87 16.47
N LEU A 110 4.47 10.98 15.14
CA LEU A 110 3.67 10.07 14.34
C LEU A 110 4.17 8.63 14.45
N ASP A 111 5.47 8.40 14.33
CA ASP A 111 6.07 7.07 14.42
C ASP A 111 5.77 6.41 15.78
N SER A 112 5.86 7.18 16.86
CA SER A 112 5.54 6.73 18.20
C SER A 112 4.08 6.33 18.34
N ILE A 113 3.16 7.17 17.86
CA ILE A 113 1.70 6.92 17.89
C ILE A 113 1.33 5.75 16.99
N ALA A 114 1.84 5.74 15.75
CA ALA A 114 1.53 4.70 14.76
C ALA A 114 1.96 3.32 15.26
N SER A 115 3.13 3.21 15.88
CA SER A 115 3.61 1.96 16.47
C SER A 115 2.66 1.42 17.53
N GLN A 116 2.12 2.28 18.41
CA GLN A 116 1.15 1.89 19.42
C GLN A 116 -0.20 1.49 18.80
N ILE A 117 -0.66 2.25 17.79
CA ILE A 117 -1.90 1.95 17.07
C ILE A 117 -1.81 0.62 16.32
N TYR A 118 -0.68 0.29 15.70
CA TYR A 118 -0.51 -0.99 15.00
C TYR A 118 -0.58 -2.20 15.96
N VAL A 119 -0.10 -2.05 17.18
CA VAL A 119 -0.15 -3.11 18.19
C VAL A 119 -1.55 -3.24 18.81
N ASN A 120 -2.14 -2.11 19.18
CA ASN A 120 -3.38 -2.07 19.96
C ASN A 120 -4.64 -2.00 19.08
N GLN A 121 -4.50 -1.61 17.81
CA GLN A 121 -5.60 -1.39 16.86
C GLN A 121 -6.67 -0.42 17.39
N THR A 122 -6.22 0.56 18.18
CA THR A 122 -7.05 1.61 18.76
C THR A 122 -6.26 2.92 18.87
N THR A 123 -6.97 4.02 18.86
CA THR A 123 -6.44 5.36 19.11
C THR A 123 -6.64 5.80 20.57
N GLU A 124 -7.20 4.94 21.41
CA GLU A 124 -7.43 5.22 22.83
C GLU A 124 -6.26 4.69 23.68
N GLY A 125 -5.98 5.38 24.78
CA GLY A 125 -4.97 4.96 25.75
C GLY A 125 -3.53 5.07 25.25
N LEU A 126 -3.27 5.90 24.25
CA LEU A 126 -1.92 6.14 23.72
C LEU A 126 -1.06 6.88 24.73
N ILE A 127 0.21 6.53 24.79
CA ILE A 127 1.20 7.16 25.64
C ILE A 127 1.97 8.19 24.80
N TYR A 128 1.99 9.42 25.24
CA TYR A 128 2.69 10.53 24.59
C TYR A 128 3.95 10.90 25.36
N GLY A 129 4.98 11.37 24.68
CA GLY A 129 6.13 12.02 25.28
C GLY A 129 5.74 13.36 25.92
N GLU A 130 6.53 13.82 26.88
CA GLU A 130 6.27 15.14 27.51
C GLU A 130 6.51 16.29 26.53
N ASP A 131 7.48 16.13 25.64
CA ASP A 131 7.90 17.18 24.70
C ASP A 131 7.04 17.22 23.42
N ASP A 132 6.38 16.12 23.06
CA ASP A 132 5.61 15.98 21.83
C ASP A 132 4.10 15.81 22.05
N ARG A 133 3.63 15.96 23.27
CA ARG A 133 2.24 15.75 23.67
C ARG A 133 1.23 16.51 22.82
N TYR A 134 1.46 17.81 22.62
CA TYR A 134 0.56 18.61 21.79
C TYR A 134 0.53 18.16 20.34
N THR A 135 1.72 17.87 19.77
CA THR A 135 1.84 17.36 18.41
C THR A 135 1.14 15.99 18.27
N SER A 136 1.32 15.13 19.27
CA SER A 136 0.69 13.82 19.33
C SER A 136 -0.84 13.89 19.40
N GLU A 137 -1.38 14.75 20.25
CA GLU A 137 -2.83 14.97 20.37
C GLU A 137 -3.44 15.49 19.05
N LEU A 138 -2.72 16.39 18.36
CA LEU A 138 -3.13 16.90 17.06
C LEU A 138 -3.15 15.80 15.99
N LEU A 139 -2.10 14.98 15.94
CA LEU A 139 -2.00 13.86 15.01
C LEU A 139 -3.08 12.80 15.27
N VAL A 140 -3.32 12.43 16.53
CA VAL A 140 -4.38 11.49 16.92
C VAL A 140 -5.76 12.02 16.54
N SER A 141 -6.01 13.31 16.71
CA SER A 141 -7.27 13.93 16.26
C SER A 141 -7.48 13.78 14.75
N ALA A 142 -6.42 14.00 13.95
CA ALA A 142 -6.49 13.82 12.50
C ALA A 142 -6.65 12.34 12.10
N ILE A 143 -5.94 11.42 12.78
CA ILE A 143 -6.11 9.98 12.58
C ILE A 143 -7.54 9.57 12.86
N ASN A 144 -8.13 10.02 13.97
CA ASN A 144 -9.52 9.74 14.31
C ASN A 144 -10.49 10.28 13.25
N GLN A 145 -10.25 11.49 12.74
CA GLN A 145 -11.07 12.07 11.69
C GLN A 145 -11.00 11.26 10.37
N ALA A 146 -9.83 10.73 10.02
CA ALA A 146 -9.68 9.83 8.88
C ALA A 146 -10.37 8.47 9.13
N LEU A 147 -10.27 7.92 10.34
CA LEU A 147 -10.93 6.67 10.74
C LEU A 147 -12.45 6.79 10.79
N GLU A 148 -13.00 7.94 11.16
CA GLU A 148 -14.47 8.19 11.11
C GLU A 148 -14.99 8.07 9.68
N GLN A 149 -14.23 8.50 8.67
CA GLN A 149 -14.58 8.33 7.26
C GLN A 149 -14.53 6.85 6.83
N ALA A 150 -13.71 6.05 7.50
CA ALA A 150 -13.53 4.63 7.22
C ALA A 150 -14.55 3.73 7.91
N LYS A 151 -15.25 4.23 8.93
CA LYS A 151 -16.23 3.42 9.68
C LYS A 151 -17.37 2.95 8.80
N ASN A 152 -17.73 1.70 8.97
CA ASN A 152 -18.92 1.15 8.34
C ASN A 152 -20.14 1.73 9.07
N GLU A 153 -21.05 2.40 8.37
CA GLU A 153 -22.25 3.06 8.96
C GLU A 153 -23.21 2.09 9.66
N THR A 154 -22.97 0.80 9.60
CA THR A 154 -23.77 -0.23 10.26
C THR A 154 -23.60 -0.24 11.79
N ASP A 155 -22.52 0.34 12.32
CA ASP A 155 -22.22 0.34 13.77
C ASP A 155 -22.73 1.58 14.51
N SER A 156 -23.45 2.47 13.82
CA SER A 156 -23.95 3.74 14.37
C SER A 156 -25.42 3.68 14.85
N LYS A 157 -26.00 2.48 14.99
CA LYS A 157 -27.38 2.29 15.46
C LYS A 157 -27.45 1.31 16.64
N GLU A 158 -26.87 1.69 17.77
CA GLU A 158 -27.30 1.23 19.10
C GLU A 158 -27.27 2.36 20.11
#